data_82a3f2a02f758079d39f9b0a6adaeadd
#
_entry.id   82a3f2a02f758079d39f9b0a6adaeadd
#
_cell.length_a   1.000
_cell.length_b   1.000
_cell.length_c   1.000
_cell.angle_alpha   90.00
_cell.angle_beta   90.00
_cell.angle_gamma   90.00
#
_symmetry.space_group_name_H-M   'P 1'
#
loop_
_entity.id
_entity.type
_entity.pdbx_description
1 polymer ?
#
loop_
_entity_poly.entity_id
_entity_poly.type
_entity_poly.pdbx_seq_one_letter_code
_entity_poly.pdbx_strand_id
1 'polypeptide(L)'
;YMDTVDGALRKKGMAFRVRFEYSKYVATLKWGGSAEEGLHVRGELNVAVEEDFLKNPTLDVFKGSEIYDEITETVGNSELVPVMEMNYVRREVRVDTGVSISVLSVDEGEIKTLNGDVPILELEIELYAGDKEDMIALGRKLEEKYHLKRGNRSKFQCGLELLGFV
;
A
#
# COMPACT_ATOMS: atom_id res chain seq x y z
N TYR A 1 7.20 1.34 6.51
CA TYR A 1 7.52 0.13 5.73
C TYR A 1 8.81 -0.51 6.22
N MET A 2 8.85 -1.82 6.19
CA MET A 2 9.94 -2.65 6.68
C MET A 2 10.41 -3.59 5.58
N ASP A 3 11.71 -3.87 5.53
CA ASP A 3 12.33 -4.86 4.64
C ASP A 3 13.61 -5.37 5.28
N THR A 4 14.24 -6.39 4.72
CA THR A 4 15.60 -6.75 5.10
C THR A 4 16.59 -5.71 4.58
N VAL A 5 17.79 -5.65 5.15
CA VAL A 5 18.86 -4.71 4.71
C VAL A 5 19.16 -4.88 3.23
N ASP A 6 19.18 -6.11 2.73
CA ASP A 6 19.42 -6.43 1.32
C ASP A 6 18.16 -6.35 0.44
N GLY A 7 16.97 -6.05 1.03
CA GLY A 7 15.72 -5.86 0.32
C GLY A 7 15.08 -7.13 -0.21
N ALA A 8 15.06 -8.17 0.58
CA ALA A 8 14.52 -9.46 0.18
C ALA A 8 13.04 -9.39 -0.22
N LEU A 9 12.21 -8.64 0.56
CA LEU A 9 10.79 -8.50 0.27
C LEU A 9 10.54 -7.73 -1.04
N ARG A 10 11.15 -6.54 -1.19
CA ARG A 10 10.94 -5.72 -2.40
C ARG A 10 11.41 -6.42 -3.68
N LYS A 11 12.50 -7.21 -3.62
CA LYS A 11 13.00 -8.00 -4.76
C LYS A 11 12.00 -9.07 -5.22
N LYS A 12 11.12 -9.49 -4.33
CA LYS A 12 10.02 -10.43 -4.60
C LYS A 12 8.69 -9.73 -4.89
N GLY A 13 8.69 -8.40 -5.04
CA GLY A 13 7.45 -7.64 -5.25
C GLY A 13 6.53 -7.62 -4.03
N MET A 14 7.09 -7.79 -2.84
CA MET A 14 6.37 -7.77 -1.57
C MET A 14 6.63 -6.46 -0.82
N ALA A 15 5.65 -6.01 -0.06
CA ALA A 15 5.78 -4.84 0.81
C ALA A 15 5.13 -5.13 2.17
N PHE A 16 5.94 -5.05 3.23
CA PHE A 16 5.47 -5.15 4.60
C PHE A 16 5.45 -3.78 5.26
N ARG A 17 4.34 -3.45 5.91
CA ARG A 17 4.23 -2.20 6.69
C ARG A 17 3.45 -2.41 7.97
N VAL A 18 3.71 -1.56 8.95
CA VAL A 18 2.82 -1.33 10.10
C VAL A 18 2.29 0.09 9.98
N ARG A 19 0.98 0.27 10.10
CA ARG A 19 0.32 1.57 10.05
C ARG A 19 -0.50 1.83 11.29
N PHE A 20 -0.59 3.09 11.69
CA PHE A 20 -1.55 3.57 12.68
C PHE A 20 -2.69 4.26 11.97
N GLU A 21 -3.90 3.74 12.13
CA GLU A 21 -5.09 4.22 11.43
C GLU A 21 -6.33 4.00 12.30
N TYR A 22 -7.21 5.01 12.40
CA TYR A 22 -8.42 4.95 13.24
C TYR A 22 -8.16 4.46 14.68
N SER A 23 -7.07 4.93 15.31
CA SER A 23 -6.63 4.55 16.65
C SER A 23 -6.25 3.06 16.83
N LYS A 24 -5.86 2.40 15.74
CA LYS A 24 -5.42 1.00 15.72
C LYS A 24 -4.13 0.84 14.94
N TYR A 25 -3.31 -0.11 15.37
CA TYR A 25 -2.15 -0.53 14.58
C TYR A 25 -2.54 -1.74 13.72
N VAL A 26 -2.11 -1.73 12.47
CA VAL A 26 -2.37 -2.79 11.50
C VAL A 26 -1.09 -3.15 10.78
N ALA A 27 -0.68 -4.41 10.90
CA ALA A 27 0.37 -5.00 10.08
C ALA A 27 -0.23 -5.40 8.73
N THR A 28 0.38 -4.97 7.63
CA THR A 28 -0.09 -5.23 6.27
C THR A 28 1.03 -5.83 5.45
N LEU A 29 0.76 -6.94 4.80
CA LEU A 29 1.58 -7.49 3.74
C LEU A 29 0.85 -7.31 2.41
N LYS A 30 1.58 -6.83 1.39
CA LYS A 30 1.12 -6.74 0.01
C LYS A 30 2.07 -7.53 -0.87
N TRP A 31 1.54 -8.30 -1.84
CA TRP A 31 2.37 -9.11 -2.72
C TRP A 31 1.75 -9.27 -4.11
N GLY A 32 2.59 -9.66 -5.06
CA GLY A 32 2.21 -9.74 -6.45
C GLY A 32 1.77 -8.38 -6.97
N GLY A 33 1.06 -8.41 -8.06
CA GLY A 33 0.39 -7.23 -8.57
C GLY A 33 0.87 -6.78 -9.92
N SER A 34 -0.09 -6.17 -10.61
CA SER A 34 0.11 -5.46 -11.86
C SER A 34 -0.46 -4.05 -11.72
N ALA A 35 0.16 -3.12 -12.41
CA ALA A 35 -0.37 -1.77 -12.57
C ALA A 35 -0.46 -1.50 -14.08
N GLU A 36 -1.65 -1.29 -14.57
CA GLU A 36 -1.91 -0.96 -15.95
C GLU A 36 -2.93 0.18 -16.04
N GLU A 37 -2.59 1.24 -16.73
CA GLU A 37 -3.44 2.43 -16.88
C GLU A 37 -4.03 2.99 -15.57
N GLY A 38 -3.26 2.93 -14.45
CA GLY A 38 -3.69 3.40 -13.13
C GLY A 38 -4.53 2.38 -12.34
N LEU A 39 -4.80 1.19 -12.88
CA LEU A 39 -5.45 0.10 -12.16
C LEU A 39 -4.41 -0.79 -11.48
N HIS A 40 -4.52 -0.95 -10.16
CA HIS A 40 -3.66 -1.81 -9.35
C HIS A 40 -4.44 -3.02 -8.86
N VAL A 41 -3.93 -4.22 -9.14
CA VAL A 41 -4.49 -5.49 -8.63
C VAL A 41 -3.36 -6.24 -7.92
N ARG A 42 -3.55 -6.56 -6.63
CA ARG A 42 -2.52 -7.25 -5.81
C ARG A 42 -3.14 -7.98 -4.63
N GLY A 43 -2.42 -8.96 -4.09
CA GLY A 43 -2.75 -9.59 -2.82
C GLY A 43 -2.50 -8.62 -1.65
N GLU A 44 -3.37 -8.67 -0.66
CA GLU A 44 -3.24 -7.89 0.57
C GLU A 44 -3.75 -8.68 1.78
N LEU A 45 -2.97 -8.70 2.85
CA LEU A 45 -3.34 -9.29 4.13
C LEU A 45 -3.13 -8.27 5.24
N ASN A 46 -4.17 -8.02 6.02
CA ASN A 46 -4.18 -7.07 7.12
C ASN A 46 -4.42 -7.80 8.44
N VAL A 47 -3.59 -7.55 9.44
CA VAL A 47 -3.71 -8.11 10.79
C VAL A 47 -3.63 -6.99 11.81
N ALA A 48 -4.61 -6.92 12.71
CA ALA A 48 -4.56 -5.98 13.84
C ALA A 48 -3.43 -6.38 14.80
N VAL A 49 -2.66 -5.39 15.24
CA VAL A 49 -1.55 -5.58 16.17
C VAL A 49 -1.60 -4.52 17.28
N GLU A 50 -0.89 -4.76 18.38
CA GLU A 50 -0.75 -3.79 19.46
C GLU A 50 0.44 -2.84 19.20
N GLU A 51 0.47 -1.71 19.91
CA GLU A 51 1.54 -0.71 19.78
C GLU A 51 2.94 -1.30 20.01
N ASP A 52 3.06 -2.23 20.94
CA ASP A 52 4.33 -2.89 21.26
C ASP A 52 4.92 -3.66 20.07
N PHE A 53 4.10 -4.04 19.08
CA PHE A 53 4.56 -4.68 17.86
C PHE A 53 5.53 -3.80 17.06
N LEU A 54 5.43 -2.46 17.17
CA LEU A 54 6.35 -1.52 16.51
C LEU A 54 7.80 -1.64 17.01
N LYS A 55 8.00 -2.15 18.23
CA LYS A 55 9.34 -2.30 18.81
C LYS A 55 10.13 -3.46 18.20
N ASN A 56 9.41 -4.49 17.77
CA ASN A 56 10.00 -5.68 17.15
C ASN A 56 9.02 -6.29 16.13
N PRO A 57 8.80 -5.67 14.97
CA PRO A 57 7.91 -6.20 13.95
C PRO A 57 8.43 -7.52 13.39
N THR A 58 7.57 -8.53 13.35
CA THR A 58 7.89 -9.85 12.80
C THR A 58 6.85 -10.30 11.79
N LEU A 59 7.22 -11.22 10.90
CA LEU A 59 6.30 -11.81 9.94
C LEU A 59 5.40 -12.88 10.56
N ASP A 60 5.65 -13.29 11.79
CA ASP A 60 4.86 -14.30 12.50
C ASP A 60 3.39 -13.89 12.70
N VAL A 61 3.11 -12.60 12.64
CA VAL A 61 1.74 -12.07 12.66
C VAL A 61 0.89 -12.62 11.51
N PHE A 62 1.51 -13.06 10.42
CA PHE A 62 0.84 -13.65 9.25
C PHE A 62 0.80 -15.19 9.28
N LYS A 63 1.21 -15.81 10.38
CA LYS A 63 1.23 -17.27 10.52
C LYS A 63 -0.15 -17.88 10.29
N GLY A 64 -0.19 -18.95 9.48
CA GLY A 64 -1.41 -19.62 9.08
C GLY A 64 -2.08 -19.05 7.83
N SER A 65 -1.53 -17.97 7.23
CA SER A 65 -1.95 -17.52 5.90
C SER A 65 -1.26 -18.32 4.79
N GLU A 66 -1.84 -18.31 3.59
CA GLU A 66 -1.29 -19.00 2.42
C GLU A 66 0.08 -18.49 1.98
N ILE A 67 0.40 -17.22 2.30
CA ILE A 67 1.64 -16.54 1.91
C ILE A 67 2.75 -16.69 2.96
N TYR A 68 2.45 -17.27 4.15
CA TYR A 68 3.39 -17.27 5.28
C TYR A 68 4.69 -17.99 4.99
N ASP A 69 4.62 -19.16 4.39
CA ASP A 69 5.82 -19.96 4.08
C ASP A 69 6.72 -19.23 3.07
N GLU A 70 6.12 -18.61 2.04
CA GLU A 70 6.87 -17.85 1.02
C GLU A 70 7.57 -16.63 1.62
N ILE A 71 6.91 -15.85 2.47
CA ILE A 71 7.53 -14.66 3.08
C ILE A 71 8.63 -15.03 4.07
N THR A 72 8.45 -16.10 4.84
CA THR A 72 9.46 -16.56 5.80
C THR A 72 10.68 -17.14 5.10
N GLU A 73 10.49 -17.90 4.01
CA GLU A 73 11.59 -18.35 3.16
C GLU A 73 12.33 -17.17 2.50
N THR A 74 11.58 -16.16 2.03
CA THR A 74 12.14 -14.95 1.40
C THR A 74 13.04 -14.17 2.35
N VAL A 75 12.60 -13.96 3.59
CA VAL A 75 13.35 -13.20 4.60
C VAL A 75 14.42 -14.06 5.29
N GLY A 76 14.18 -15.36 5.44
CA GLY A 76 15.07 -16.27 6.14
C GLY A 76 15.32 -15.83 7.58
N ASN A 77 16.58 -15.75 7.98
CA ASN A 77 17.02 -15.29 9.30
C ASN A 77 17.40 -13.80 9.34
N SER A 78 17.09 -13.04 8.29
CA SER A 78 17.45 -11.63 8.21
C SER A 78 16.53 -10.77 9.08
N GLU A 79 17.12 -9.76 9.72
CA GLU A 79 16.36 -8.78 10.50
C GLU A 79 15.59 -7.83 9.59
N LEU A 80 14.37 -7.47 10.00
CA LEU A 80 13.56 -6.45 9.35
C LEU A 80 13.95 -5.07 9.88
N VAL A 81 14.26 -4.15 8.96
CA VAL A 81 14.62 -2.77 9.28
C VAL A 81 13.65 -1.78 8.65
N PRO A 82 13.42 -0.59 9.25
CA PRO A 82 12.65 0.46 8.64
C PRO A 82 13.28 0.94 7.32
N VAL A 83 12.49 1.06 6.27
CA VAL A 83 12.94 1.50 4.94
C VAL A 83 12.43 2.89 4.61
N MET A 84 11.18 3.16 4.93
CA MET A 84 10.55 4.46 4.73
C MET A 84 9.36 4.64 5.67
N GLU A 85 9.02 5.90 5.91
CA GLU A 85 7.84 6.31 6.66
C GLU A 85 6.91 7.11 5.75
N MET A 86 5.60 6.99 5.95
CA MET A 86 4.59 7.75 5.23
C MET A 86 3.63 8.38 6.23
N ASN A 87 3.52 9.69 6.17
CA ASN A 87 2.60 10.46 6.98
C ASN A 87 1.63 11.22 6.08
N TYR A 88 0.37 10.86 6.10
CA TYR A 88 -0.64 11.56 5.29
C TYR A 88 -2.01 11.54 5.95
N VAL A 89 -2.79 12.54 5.62
CA VAL A 89 -4.21 12.61 5.97
C VAL A 89 -5.01 12.02 4.82
N ARG A 90 -5.86 11.04 5.13
CA ARG A 90 -6.80 10.44 4.18
C ARG A 90 -8.20 10.98 4.43
N ARG A 91 -8.85 11.48 3.39
CA ARG A 91 -10.26 11.85 3.38
C ARG A 91 -11.00 10.89 2.48
N GLU A 92 -11.99 10.20 3.02
CA GLU A 92 -12.70 9.14 2.30
C GLU A 92 -14.18 9.48 2.13
N VAL A 93 -14.74 9.02 1.01
CA VAL A 93 -16.18 9.02 0.76
C VAL A 93 -16.58 7.73 0.05
N ARG A 94 -17.67 7.13 0.49
CA ARG A 94 -18.27 5.98 -0.17
C ARG A 94 -19.20 6.47 -1.27
N VAL A 95 -19.07 5.92 -2.46
CA VAL A 95 -19.89 6.22 -3.63
C VAL A 95 -20.60 4.96 -4.06
N ASP A 96 -21.93 5.04 -4.17
CA ASP A 96 -22.79 3.99 -4.69
C ASP A 96 -23.39 4.51 -6.01
N THR A 97 -23.10 3.83 -7.11
CA THR A 97 -23.60 4.17 -8.45
C THR A 97 -24.89 3.42 -8.78
N GLY A 98 -25.29 2.46 -7.94
CA GLY A 98 -26.32 1.48 -8.22
C GLY A 98 -25.82 0.25 -8.98
N VAL A 99 -24.60 0.28 -9.52
CA VAL A 99 -23.93 -0.81 -10.24
C VAL A 99 -22.69 -1.28 -9.49
N SER A 100 -21.95 -0.35 -8.89
CA SER A 100 -20.84 -0.63 -7.99
C SER A 100 -20.86 0.26 -6.76
N ILE A 101 -20.18 -0.19 -5.73
CA ILE A 101 -19.88 0.58 -4.52
C ILE A 101 -18.37 0.71 -4.44
N SER A 102 -17.89 1.95 -4.40
CA SER A 102 -16.47 2.27 -4.32
C SER A 102 -16.18 3.20 -3.16
N VAL A 103 -14.95 3.14 -2.64
CA VAL A 103 -14.40 4.12 -1.70
C VAL A 103 -13.44 5.03 -2.46
N LEU A 104 -13.72 6.32 -2.45
CA LEU A 104 -12.82 7.35 -2.97
C LEU A 104 -12.03 7.92 -1.81
N SER A 105 -10.71 7.94 -1.94
CA SER A 105 -9.80 8.47 -0.93
C SER A 105 -8.90 9.53 -1.53
N VAL A 106 -8.81 10.69 -0.87
CA VAL A 106 -7.81 11.72 -1.18
C VAL A 106 -6.75 11.67 -0.08
N ASP A 107 -5.52 11.35 -0.47
CA ASP A 107 -4.35 11.29 0.39
C ASP A 107 -3.49 12.52 0.19
N GLU A 108 -3.18 13.23 1.28
CA GLU A 108 -2.34 14.41 1.29
C GLU A 108 -1.29 14.31 2.40
N GLY A 109 -0.01 14.37 2.05
CA GLY A 109 1.07 14.23 3.01
C GLY A 109 2.43 14.05 2.38
N GLU A 110 3.25 13.16 2.95
CA GLU A 110 4.64 12.96 2.53
C GLU A 110 5.14 11.53 2.74
N ILE A 111 6.09 11.13 1.92
CA ILE A 111 6.92 9.93 2.09
C ILE A 111 8.29 10.41 2.54
N LYS A 112 8.79 9.84 3.64
CA LYS A 112 10.11 10.13 4.21
C LYS A 112 11.05 8.96 4.01
N THR A 113 12.24 9.25 3.50
CA THR A 113 13.31 8.27 3.32
C THR A 113 14.65 8.85 3.78
N LEU A 114 15.68 8.02 3.85
CA LEU A 114 17.04 8.48 4.14
C LEU A 114 17.61 9.43 3.06
N ASN A 115 17.07 9.38 1.83
CA ASN A 115 17.55 10.19 0.70
C ASN A 115 16.72 11.46 0.48
N GLY A 116 15.73 11.73 1.35
CA GLY A 116 14.87 12.91 1.29
C GLY A 116 13.39 12.55 1.35
N ASP A 117 12.56 13.55 1.11
CA ASP A 117 11.10 13.46 1.24
C ASP A 117 10.44 13.76 -0.10
N VAL A 118 9.29 13.14 -0.34
CA VAL A 118 8.45 13.40 -1.52
C VAL A 118 7.00 13.59 -1.10
N PRO A 119 6.28 14.59 -1.66
CA PRO A 119 4.89 14.83 -1.30
C PRO A 119 3.97 13.72 -1.80
N ILE A 120 2.91 13.47 -1.05
CA ILE A 120 1.76 12.66 -1.44
C ILE A 120 0.60 13.62 -1.73
N LEU A 121 0.03 13.53 -2.92
CA LEU A 121 -1.25 14.14 -3.28
C LEU A 121 -1.88 13.26 -4.35
N GLU A 122 -2.77 12.38 -3.95
CA GLU A 122 -3.40 11.45 -4.89
C GLU A 122 -4.85 11.14 -4.53
N LEU A 123 -5.63 10.81 -5.55
CA LEU A 123 -6.97 10.25 -5.45
C LEU A 123 -6.87 8.75 -5.75
N GLU A 124 -7.33 7.94 -4.82
CA GLU A 124 -7.51 6.49 -5.00
C GLU A 124 -9.00 6.16 -5.10
N ILE A 125 -9.34 5.16 -5.91
CA ILE A 125 -10.68 4.59 -6.00
C ILE A 125 -10.53 3.09 -5.76
N GLU A 126 -11.16 2.59 -4.71
CA GLU A 126 -11.15 1.17 -4.36
C GLU A 126 -12.53 0.57 -4.54
N LEU A 127 -12.62 -0.52 -5.31
CA LEU A 127 -13.87 -1.26 -5.48
C LEU A 127 -14.20 -2.02 -4.19
N TYR A 128 -15.33 -1.69 -3.58
CA TYR A 128 -15.85 -2.41 -2.42
C TYR A 128 -16.75 -3.57 -2.84
N ALA A 129 -17.63 -3.35 -3.81
CA ALA A 129 -18.54 -4.36 -4.33
C ALA A 129 -19.09 -3.96 -5.70
N GLY A 130 -19.53 -4.94 -6.49
CA GLY A 130 -20.18 -4.72 -7.78
C GLY A 130 -19.21 -4.78 -8.97
N ASP A 131 -19.52 -4.03 -10.00
CA ASP A 131 -18.86 -4.10 -11.30
C ASP A 131 -17.57 -3.25 -11.34
N LYS A 132 -16.47 -3.89 -11.71
CA LYS A 132 -15.16 -3.26 -11.89
C LYS A 132 -15.15 -2.20 -13.01
N GLU A 133 -15.85 -2.47 -14.11
CA GLU A 133 -15.90 -1.57 -15.26
C GLU A 133 -16.65 -0.27 -14.92
N ASP A 134 -17.66 -0.35 -14.04
CA ASP A 134 -18.37 0.83 -13.54
C ASP A 134 -17.44 1.70 -12.66
N MET A 135 -16.62 1.08 -11.78
CA MET A 135 -15.60 1.79 -11.01
C MET A 135 -14.58 2.48 -11.94
N ILE A 136 -14.11 1.78 -12.99
CA ILE A 136 -13.18 2.35 -13.97
C ILE A 136 -13.83 3.54 -14.69
N ALA A 137 -15.10 3.43 -15.08
CA ALA A 137 -15.84 4.53 -15.70
C ALA A 137 -15.98 5.74 -14.76
N LEU A 138 -16.19 5.51 -13.45
CA LEU A 138 -16.18 6.57 -12.44
C LEU A 138 -14.81 7.25 -12.39
N GLY A 139 -13.72 6.49 -12.39
CA GLY A 139 -12.35 7.01 -12.42
C GLY A 139 -12.09 7.91 -13.64
N ARG A 140 -12.50 7.49 -14.82
CA ARG A 140 -12.38 8.29 -16.06
C ARG A 140 -13.15 9.62 -15.99
N LYS A 141 -14.36 9.60 -15.43
CA LYS A 141 -15.15 10.83 -15.22
C LYS A 141 -14.45 11.82 -14.28
N LEU A 142 -13.82 11.32 -13.21
CA LEU A 142 -13.08 12.17 -12.27
C LEU A 142 -11.79 12.69 -12.90
N GLU A 143 -11.05 11.85 -13.65
CA GLU A 143 -9.88 12.22 -14.43
C GLU A 143 -10.18 13.39 -15.37
N GLU A 144 -11.24 13.27 -16.17
CA GLU A 144 -11.65 14.30 -17.12
C GLU A 144 -12.11 15.58 -16.41
N LYS A 145 -12.97 15.46 -15.39
CA LYS A 145 -13.54 16.59 -14.67
C LYS A 145 -12.50 17.43 -13.92
N TYR A 146 -11.51 16.77 -13.32
CA TYR A 146 -10.51 17.42 -12.47
C TYR A 146 -9.12 17.47 -13.09
N HIS A 147 -8.96 17.06 -14.37
CA HIS A 147 -7.69 17.02 -15.09
C HIS A 147 -6.61 16.23 -14.35
N LEU A 148 -6.99 15.09 -13.77
CA LEU A 148 -6.08 14.24 -13.01
C LEU A 148 -5.14 13.48 -13.97
N LYS A 149 -3.95 13.15 -13.46
CA LYS A 149 -3.01 12.28 -14.17
C LYS A 149 -3.07 10.88 -13.57
N ARG A 150 -3.10 9.86 -14.41
CA ARG A 150 -3.07 8.48 -13.95
C ARG A 150 -1.76 8.15 -13.26
N GLY A 151 -1.86 7.58 -12.08
CA GLY A 151 -0.72 7.10 -11.30
C GLY A 151 -0.47 5.62 -11.60
N ASN A 152 0.68 5.32 -12.19
CA ASN A 152 1.11 3.92 -12.43
C ASN A 152 2.04 3.41 -11.32
N ARG A 153 2.39 4.26 -10.36
CA ARG A 153 3.29 3.95 -9.24
C ARG A 153 2.53 4.02 -7.92
N SER A 154 2.73 3.03 -7.09
CA SER A 154 2.23 3.12 -5.72
C SER A 154 3.11 4.07 -4.88
N LYS A 155 2.58 4.58 -3.75
CA LYS A 155 3.37 5.34 -2.76
C LYS A 155 4.67 4.62 -2.38
N PHE A 156 4.61 3.29 -2.22
CA PHE A 156 5.78 2.49 -1.91
C PHE A 156 6.84 2.53 -3.01
N GLN A 157 6.43 2.40 -4.27
CA GLN A 157 7.35 2.53 -5.42
C GLN A 157 7.98 3.92 -5.50
N CYS A 158 7.21 4.99 -5.26
CA CYS A 158 7.76 6.35 -5.20
C CYS A 158 8.86 6.48 -4.13
N GLY A 159 8.68 5.88 -2.96
CA GLY A 159 9.70 5.86 -1.92
C GLY A 159 10.93 5.03 -2.29
N LEU A 160 10.76 3.89 -2.98
CA LEU A 160 11.86 3.05 -3.46
C LEU A 160 12.69 3.77 -4.54
N GLU A 161 12.04 4.51 -5.45
CA GLU A 161 12.73 5.35 -6.45
C GLU A 161 13.61 6.41 -5.78
N LEU A 162 13.10 7.09 -4.75
CA LEU A 162 13.86 8.08 -4.00
C LEU A 162 15.08 7.46 -3.31
N LEU A 163 14.97 6.21 -2.86
CA LEU A 163 16.07 5.44 -2.29
C LEU A 163 17.04 4.88 -3.34
N GLY A 164 16.71 4.96 -4.63
CA GLY A 164 17.54 4.43 -5.72
C GLY A 164 17.45 2.91 -5.87
N PHE A 165 16.32 2.31 -5.47
CA PHE A 165 16.11 0.86 -5.52
C PHE A 165 15.32 0.39 -6.74
N VAL A 166 14.93 1.28 -7.63
CA VAL A 166 14.20 1.03 -8.89
C VAL A 166 14.79 1.91 -10.00
#